data_d6d5ec31d9ed2fcdd4dd0aa08fb3811c
#
_entry.id   d6d5ec31d9ed2fcdd4dd0aa08fb3811c
#
_cell.length_a   1.000
_cell.length_b   1.000
_cell.length_c   1.000
_cell.angle_alpha   90.00
_cell.angle_beta   90.00
_cell.angle_gamma   90.00
#
_symmetry.space_group_name_H-M   'P 1'
#
loop_
_entity.id
_entity.type
_entity.pdbx_description
1 polymer ?
#
loop_
_entity_poly.entity_id
_entity_poly.type
_entity_poly.pdbx_seq_one_letter_code
_entity_poly.pdbx_strand_id
1 'polypeptide(L)'
;MGLRLGSRYLDPGACRTAIEQLVAAPRATSIVADSGGRAIGFLCGERQLFAPEDFASIYAEPRSTNVPLHGHAVDTDADVESVYEAMYAALAARWVADGFFIHNVAVSALDPGVVDAWTPLGFGRKSVCAVRPTARLEHDACAIVGVTIEEIRGRDDEALETFHRRLMTYQTAAPMFWPYTGESDARVRSVRRDALLSGQGFAYVARSRGGEVLGSLLFVPSVFLSPLLVCEKMIYLWEGFVEEGHRASGVGSMLLDHAMARLKDRGIEWCALHFVSGNPRGGHFWPSKGFNPVEYVLHRHVDERVAWARGFAS
;
A
#
# COMPACT_ATOMS: atom_id res chain seq x y z
N MET A 1 -24.03 -1.28 -1.46
CA MET A 1 -23.62 -2.54 -0.80
C MET A 1 -22.27 -2.26 -0.16
N GLY A 2 -22.24 -2.01 1.17
CA GLY A 2 -21.04 -1.55 1.86
C GLY A 2 -19.93 -2.58 1.79
N LEU A 3 -18.73 -2.16 1.42
CA LEU A 3 -17.50 -2.94 1.61
C LEU A 3 -17.44 -3.30 3.10
N ARG A 4 -17.69 -4.54 3.44
CA ARG A 4 -17.30 -5.05 4.75
C ARG A 4 -15.79 -5.26 4.65
N LEU A 5 -15.03 -4.29 5.12
CA LEU A 5 -13.63 -4.53 5.50
C LEU A 5 -13.59 -5.84 6.28
N GLY A 6 -12.53 -6.63 6.09
CA GLY A 6 -12.43 -7.97 6.63
C GLY A 6 -12.91 -8.04 8.07
N SER A 7 -13.53 -9.12 8.46
CA SER A 7 -14.14 -9.31 9.79
C SER A 7 -13.18 -8.96 10.94
N ARG A 8 -11.88 -8.99 10.70
CA ARG A 8 -10.83 -8.63 11.67
C ARG A 8 -10.80 -7.14 12.03
N TYR A 9 -11.14 -6.23 11.11
CA TYR A 9 -11.20 -4.80 11.43
C TYR A 9 -12.32 -4.47 12.45
N LEU A 10 -13.36 -5.29 12.47
CA LEU A 10 -14.49 -5.18 13.39
C LEU A 10 -14.38 -6.15 14.57
N ASP A 11 -13.30 -6.95 14.65
CA ASP A 11 -13.05 -7.86 15.76
C ASP A 11 -12.21 -7.17 16.84
N PRO A 12 -12.80 -6.86 18.02
CA PRO A 12 -12.07 -6.21 19.10
C PRO A 12 -10.85 -7.03 19.59
N GLY A 13 -10.91 -8.37 19.50
CA GLY A 13 -9.81 -9.25 19.90
C GLY A 13 -8.61 -9.11 18.95
N ALA A 14 -8.86 -9.14 17.63
CA ALA A 14 -7.81 -8.94 16.62
C ALA A 14 -7.19 -7.54 16.70
N CYS A 15 -8.02 -6.50 16.90
CA CYS A 15 -7.54 -5.14 17.09
C CYS A 15 -6.66 -5.01 18.34
N ARG A 16 -7.10 -5.56 19.47
CA ARG A 16 -6.34 -5.57 20.72
C ARG A 16 -4.97 -6.23 20.53
N THR A 17 -4.93 -7.43 19.95
CA THR A 17 -3.69 -8.16 19.71
C THR A 17 -2.73 -7.35 18.83
N ALA A 18 -3.23 -6.72 17.76
CA ALA A 18 -2.41 -5.89 16.89
C ALA A 18 -1.83 -4.65 17.62
N ILE A 19 -2.64 -3.99 18.45
CA ILE A 19 -2.20 -2.85 19.25
C ILE A 19 -1.16 -3.28 20.31
N GLU A 20 -1.40 -4.38 21.03
CA GLU A 20 -0.46 -4.89 22.03
C GLU A 20 0.90 -5.23 21.41
N GLN A 21 0.91 -5.88 20.24
CA GLN A 21 2.14 -6.17 19.49
C GLN A 21 2.87 -4.88 19.08
N LEU A 22 2.13 -3.88 18.58
CA LEU A 22 2.72 -2.60 18.18
C LEU A 22 3.33 -1.86 19.38
N VAL A 23 2.59 -1.77 20.50
CA VAL A 23 3.05 -1.07 21.72
C VAL A 23 4.28 -1.75 22.32
N ALA A 24 4.36 -3.08 22.22
CA ALA A 24 5.50 -3.87 22.73
C ALA A 24 6.72 -3.83 21.79
N ALA A 25 6.60 -3.29 20.59
CA ALA A 25 7.71 -3.24 19.63
C ALA A 25 8.86 -2.36 20.15
N PRO A 26 10.14 -2.79 20.03
CA PRO A 26 11.28 -2.09 20.66
C PRO A 26 11.50 -0.64 20.20
N ARG A 27 10.98 -0.28 19.03
CA ARG A 27 11.11 1.06 18.44
C ARG A 27 9.80 1.85 18.45
N ALA A 28 8.76 1.32 19.11
CA ALA A 28 7.48 1.99 19.23
C ALA A 28 7.54 3.16 20.21
N THR A 29 6.74 4.16 19.92
CA THR A 29 6.50 5.29 20.81
C THR A 29 5.01 5.58 20.80
N SER A 30 4.41 5.68 21.99
CA SER A 30 2.96 5.85 22.17
C SER A 30 2.66 7.14 22.90
N ILE A 31 1.55 7.77 22.53
CA ILE A 31 0.92 8.91 23.21
C ILE A 31 -0.55 8.54 23.46
N VAL A 32 -1.06 8.90 24.63
CA VAL A 32 -2.49 8.80 24.96
C VAL A 32 -2.99 10.21 25.26
N ALA A 33 -4.08 10.58 24.64
CA ALA A 33 -4.83 11.78 24.98
C ALA A 33 -5.83 11.46 26.09
N ASP A 34 -5.79 12.24 27.16
CA ASP A 34 -6.67 12.10 28.32
C ASP A 34 -7.53 13.35 28.51
N SER A 35 -8.77 13.15 28.89
CA SER A 35 -9.68 14.23 29.29
C SER A 35 -10.38 13.83 30.56
N GLY A 36 -10.00 14.48 31.68
CA GLY A 36 -10.61 14.24 33.00
C GLY A 36 -10.42 12.81 33.53
N GLY A 37 -9.29 12.14 33.24
CA GLY A 37 -9.00 10.76 33.64
C GLY A 37 -9.59 9.69 32.73
N ARG A 38 -10.16 10.09 31.58
CA ARG A 38 -10.64 9.20 30.54
C ARG A 38 -9.77 9.31 29.30
N ALA A 39 -9.24 8.20 28.82
CA ALA A 39 -8.55 8.18 27.53
C ALA A 39 -9.53 8.46 26.39
N ILE A 40 -9.25 9.49 25.60
CA ILE A 40 -10.06 9.94 24.46
C ILE A 40 -9.38 9.71 23.11
N GLY A 41 -8.13 9.25 23.11
CA GLY A 41 -7.39 8.92 21.90
C GLY A 41 -6.05 8.29 22.21
N PHE A 42 -5.50 7.59 21.24
CA PHE A 42 -4.12 7.09 21.27
C PHE A 42 -3.45 7.23 19.91
N LEU A 43 -2.14 7.37 19.91
CA LEU A 43 -1.29 7.41 18.74
C LEU A 43 0.01 6.66 19.04
N CYS A 44 0.28 5.58 18.31
CA CYS A 44 1.45 4.74 18.46
C CYS A 44 2.11 4.51 17.10
N GLY A 45 3.39 4.81 16.99
CA GLY A 45 4.15 4.60 15.77
C GLY A 45 5.56 4.09 16.06
N GLU A 46 6.14 3.44 15.06
CA GLU A 46 7.47 2.88 15.12
C GLU A 46 8.49 3.72 14.34
N ARG A 47 9.69 3.82 14.88
CA ARG A 47 10.86 4.31 14.15
C ARG A 47 11.40 3.20 13.25
N GLN A 48 11.53 3.49 11.97
CA GLN A 48 12.01 2.56 10.94
C GLN A 48 13.40 2.94 10.48
N LEU A 49 14.27 1.95 10.41
CA LEU A 49 15.61 2.07 9.86
C LEU A 49 15.83 0.89 8.92
N PHE A 50 16.04 1.18 7.64
CA PHE A 50 16.27 0.19 6.60
C PHE A 50 17.62 0.45 5.94
N ALA A 51 18.37 -0.60 5.66
CA ALA A 51 19.53 -0.53 4.78
C ALA A 51 19.05 -0.44 3.30
N PRO A 52 19.87 0.11 2.39
CA PRO A 52 19.51 0.22 0.98
C PRO A 52 19.13 -1.12 0.32
N GLU A 53 19.74 -2.21 0.77
CA GLU A 53 19.49 -3.58 0.31
C GLU A 53 18.26 -4.25 0.93
N ASP A 54 17.66 -3.64 1.95
CA ASP A 54 16.45 -4.17 2.56
C ASP A 54 15.27 -4.06 1.58
N PHE A 55 14.48 -5.12 1.49
CA PHE A 55 13.27 -5.12 0.65
C PHE A 55 12.30 -3.98 1.01
N ALA A 56 12.21 -3.66 2.30
CA ALA A 56 11.35 -2.60 2.79
C ALA A 56 11.78 -1.19 2.32
N SER A 57 13.06 -0.99 1.97
CA SER A 57 13.61 0.30 1.51
C SER A 57 12.97 0.81 0.20
N ILE A 58 12.29 -0.06 -0.56
CA ILE A 58 11.54 0.32 -1.75
C ILE A 58 10.24 1.03 -1.39
N TYR A 59 9.63 0.65 -0.27
CA TYR A 59 8.28 1.09 0.11
C TYR A 59 8.30 2.16 1.21
N ALA A 60 9.36 2.16 2.02
CA ALA A 60 9.52 3.10 3.12
C ALA A 60 10.90 3.78 3.05
N GLU A 61 10.96 5.01 3.46
CA GLU A 61 12.20 5.77 3.52
C GLU A 61 13.16 5.15 4.54
N PRO A 62 14.48 5.12 4.23
CA PRO A 62 15.50 4.44 5.06
C PRO A 62 15.49 4.86 6.53
N ARG A 63 15.13 6.12 6.80
CA ARG A 63 14.99 6.67 8.15
C ARG A 63 13.67 7.41 8.25
N SER A 64 12.66 6.71 8.74
CA SER A 64 11.29 7.24 8.82
C SER A 64 10.56 6.74 10.06
N THR A 65 9.37 7.24 10.27
CA THR A 65 8.43 6.67 11.25
C THR A 65 7.17 6.18 10.54
N ASN A 66 6.50 5.22 11.14
CA ASN A 66 5.25 4.69 10.62
C ASN A 66 4.24 4.47 11.73
N VAL A 67 3.08 5.10 11.60
CA VAL A 67 1.88 4.78 12.38
C VAL A 67 1.02 3.86 11.51
N PRO A 68 0.90 2.58 11.83
CA PRO A 68 0.05 1.67 11.06
C PRO A 68 -1.43 1.96 11.30
N LEU A 69 -2.31 1.40 10.46
CA LEU A 69 -3.76 1.60 10.54
C LEU A 69 -4.35 1.34 11.94
N HIS A 70 -3.80 0.37 12.68
CA HIS A 70 -4.20 0.04 14.06
C HIS A 70 -3.41 0.83 15.12
N GLY A 71 -2.54 1.74 14.71
CA GLY A 71 -1.68 2.53 15.60
C GLY A 71 -2.33 3.79 16.12
N HIS A 72 -3.57 4.08 15.78
CA HIS A 72 -4.26 5.28 16.26
C HIS A 72 -5.77 5.13 16.30
N ALA A 73 -6.39 5.84 17.22
CA ALA A 73 -7.83 6.06 17.26
C ALA A 73 -8.15 7.30 18.13
N VAL A 74 -9.30 7.91 17.87
CA VAL A 74 -9.89 8.98 18.67
C VAL A 74 -11.33 8.62 18.96
N ASP A 75 -11.79 8.92 20.17
CA ASP A 75 -13.18 8.74 20.58
C ASP A 75 -14.12 9.55 19.68
N THR A 76 -15.20 8.95 19.23
CA THR A 76 -16.17 9.59 18.32
C THR A 76 -16.86 10.82 18.92
N ASP A 77 -16.88 10.94 20.25
CA ASP A 77 -17.47 12.08 20.97
C ASP A 77 -16.46 13.22 21.19
N ALA A 78 -15.17 13.01 20.82
CA ALA A 78 -14.13 14.02 20.96
C ALA A 78 -13.99 14.86 19.69
N ASP A 79 -13.34 16.02 19.83
CA ASP A 79 -12.89 16.81 18.68
C ASP A 79 -11.69 16.11 18.05
N VAL A 80 -11.96 15.35 16.97
CA VAL A 80 -11.01 14.48 16.29
C VAL A 80 -9.78 15.26 15.82
N GLU A 81 -9.97 16.44 15.26
CA GLU A 81 -8.88 17.29 14.74
C GLU A 81 -7.95 17.74 15.87
N SER A 82 -8.50 18.36 16.91
CA SER A 82 -7.72 18.84 18.07
C SER A 82 -7.00 17.71 18.81
N VAL A 83 -7.62 16.53 18.93
CA VAL A 83 -7.00 15.37 19.60
C VAL A 83 -5.83 14.83 18.76
N TYR A 84 -5.98 14.69 17.44
CA TYR A 84 -4.86 14.28 16.59
C TYR A 84 -3.73 15.31 16.57
N GLU A 85 -4.06 16.61 16.53
CA GLU A 85 -3.06 17.68 16.59
C GLU A 85 -2.22 17.57 17.88
N ALA A 86 -2.85 17.45 19.03
CA ALA A 86 -2.18 17.36 20.33
C ALA A 86 -1.31 16.09 20.42
N MET A 87 -1.84 14.94 20.05
CA MET A 87 -1.10 13.67 20.08
C MET A 87 0.09 13.69 19.09
N TYR A 88 -0.13 14.19 17.87
CA TYR A 88 0.92 14.27 16.88
C TYR A 88 2.02 15.25 17.28
N ALA A 89 1.67 16.41 17.82
CA ALA A 89 2.67 17.37 18.31
C ALA A 89 3.59 16.75 19.35
N ALA A 90 3.04 16.00 20.32
CA ALA A 90 3.80 15.32 21.36
C ALA A 90 4.69 14.18 20.80
N LEU A 91 4.17 13.41 19.84
CA LEU A 91 4.88 12.28 19.24
C LEU A 91 5.98 12.76 18.27
N ALA A 92 5.65 13.72 17.40
CA ALA A 92 6.56 14.29 16.43
C ALA A 92 7.76 15.00 17.09
N ALA A 93 7.55 15.67 18.23
CA ALA A 93 8.64 16.28 18.99
C ALA A 93 9.71 15.26 19.40
N ARG A 94 9.28 14.05 19.82
CA ARG A 94 10.21 12.95 20.16
C ARG A 94 10.92 12.41 18.93
N TRP A 95 10.19 12.19 17.83
CA TRP A 95 10.78 11.68 16.59
C TRP A 95 11.80 12.63 15.98
N VAL A 96 11.49 13.92 15.95
CA VAL A 96 12.41 14.96 15.46
C VAL A 96 13.64 15.06 16.34
N ALA A 97 13.49 15.00 17.68
CA ALA A 97 14.62 14.97 18.61
C ALA A 97 15.54 13.76 18.38
N ASP A 98 14.98 12.61 17.97
CA ASP A 98 15.70 11.39 17.60
C ASP A 98 16.23 11.41 16.16
N GLY A 99 16.02 12.49 15.39
CA GLY A 99 16.49 12.66 14.01
C GLY A 99 15.64 11.92 12.97
N PHE A 100 14.35 11.70 13.23
CA PHE A 100 13.39 11.17 12.25
C PHE A 100 12.53 12.33 11.74
N PHE A 101 12.70 12.69 10.46
CA PHE A 101 12.05 13.83 9.82
C PHE A 101 11.01 13.43 8.80
N ILE A 102 10.88 12.15 8.53
CA ILE A 102 9.89 11.59 7.60
C ILE A 102 8.87 10.79 8.40
N HIS A 103 7.64 11.26 8.39
CA HIS A 103 6.55 10.67 9.16
C HIS A 103 5.49 10.10 8.22
N ASN A 104 5.15 8.83 8.42
CA ASN A 104 4.10 8.14 7.67
C ASN A 104 2.97 7.73 8.64
N VAL A 105 1.72 7.86 8.19
CA VAL A 105 0.53 7.44 8.92
C VAL A 105 -0.41 6.72 7.97
N ALA A 106 -0.81 5.51 8.31
CA ALA A 106 -1.84 4.78 7.59
C ALA A 106 -3.21 5.07 8.19
N VAL A 107 -4.14 5.59 7.40
CA VAL A 107 -5.50 5.96 7.84
C VAL A 107 -6.56 5.22 7.04
N SER A 108 -7.70 4.93 7.65
CA SER A 108 -8.83 4.34 6.93
C SER A 108 -9.36 5.32 5.87
N ALA A 109 -9.44 4.86 4.63
CA ALA A 109 -10.06 5.62 3.55
C ALA A 109 -11.59 5.73 3.70
N LEU A 110 -12.17 4.96 4.61
CA LEU A 110 -13.62 4.94 4.89
C LEU A 110 -14.02 5.93 5.98
N ASP A 111 -13.05 6.61 6.58
CA ASP A 111 -13.27 7.65 7.58
C ASP A 111 -12.68 9.00 7.10
N PRO A 112 -13.48 9.79 6.36
CA PRO A 112 -13.02 11.09 5.86
C PRO A 112 -12.61 12.05 6.97
N GLY A 113 -13.27 12.01 8.13
CA GLY A 113 -12.96 12.89 9.26
C GLY A 113 -11.54 12.65 9.79
N VAL A 114 -11.11 11.39 9.87
CA VAL A 114 -9.73 11.07 10.24
C VAL A 114 -8.75 11.54 9.16
N VAL A 115 -9.06 11.31 7.87
CA VAL A 115 -8.19 11.78 6.77
C VAL A 115 -8.04 13.30 6.80
N ASP A 116 -9.15 14.02 7.02
CA ASP A 116 -9.17 15.47 7.03
C ASP A 116 -8.40 16.05 8.23
N ALA A 117 -8.42 15.40 9.39
CA ALA A 117 -7.67 15.81 10.57
C ALA A 117 -6.13 15.83 10.37
N TRP A 118 -5.59 15.01 9.46
CA TRP A 118 -4.16 14.99 9.16
C TRP A 118 -3.72 16.04 8.13
N THR A 119 -4.63 16.56 7.32
CA THR A 119 -4.31 17.52 6.26
C THR A 119 -3.76 18.84 6.80
N PRO A 120 -4.36 19.51 7.81
CA PRO A 120 -3.81 20.72 8.42
C PRO A 120 -2.44 20.52 9.06
N LEU A 121 -2.12 19.27 9.47
CA LEU A 121 -0.83 18.92 10.02
C LEU A 121 0.27 18.75 8.95
N GLY A 122 -0.03 19.05 7.68
CA GLY A 122 0.91 19.04 6.57
C GLY A 122 1.17 17.65 5.97
N PHE A 123 0.25 16.70 6.18
CA PHE A 123 0.32 15.39 5.53
C PHE A 123 -0.34 15.39 4.17
N GLY A 124 0.31 14.74 3.19
CA GLY A 124 -0.22 14.46 1.86
C GLY A 124 -0.34 12.95 1.62
N ARG A 125 -1.18 12.55 0.65
CA ARG A 125 -1.33 11.13 0.30
C ARG A 125 -0.10 10.64 -0.47
N LYS A 126 0.59 9.64 0.07
CA LYS A 126 1.72 8.94 -0.56
C LYS A 126 1.25 7.78 -1.42
N SER A 127 0.43 6.91 -0.84
CA SER A 127 -0.10 5.72 -1.52
C SER A 127 -1.51 5.37 -1.08
N VAL A 128 -2.17 4.55 -1.88
CA VAL A 128 -3.54 4.09 -1.70
C VAL A 128 -3.54 2.57 -1.69
N CYS A 129 -4.05 1.96 -0.63
CA CYS A 129 -4.47 0.57 -0.65
C CYS A 129 -5.92 0.50 -1.12
N ALA A 130 -6.18 -0.32 -2.13
CA ALA A 130 -7.51 -0.49 -2.67
C ALA A 130 -7.86 -1.96 -2.85
N VAL A 131 -9.13 -2.30 -2.70
CA VAL A 131 -9.65 -3.66 -2.83
C VAL A 131 -10.83 -3.72 -3.78
N ARG A 132 -11.01 -4.87 -4.44
CA ARG A 132 -12.22 -5.19 -5.21
C ARG A 132 -12.62 -6.65 -4.99
N PRO A 133 -13.92 -6.99 -5.17
CA PRO A 133 -14.31 -8.39 -5.27
C PRO A 133 -13.82 -8.98 -6.60
N THR A 134 -13.56 -10.29 -6.61
CA THR A 134 -13.23 -11.03 -7.84
C THR A 134 -14.46 -11.33 -8.68
N ALA A 135 -15.67 -11.12 -8.13
CA ALA A 135 -16.90 -11.24 -8.88
C ALA A 135 -16.90 -10.28 -10.09
N ARG A 136 -17.53 -10.74 -11.19
CA ARG A 136 -17.64 -9.95 -12.41
C ARG A 136 -18.38 -8.63 -12.15
N LEU A 137 -17.86 -7.54 -12.71
CA LEU A 137 -18.49 -6.24 -12.72
C LEU A 137 -19.19 -6.00 -14.07
N GLU A 138 -20.20 -5.13 -14.10
CA GLU A 138 -20.99 -4.85 -15.32
C GLU A 138 -20.17 -4.33 -16.51
N HIS A 139 -19.00 -3.74 -16.24
CA HIS A 139 -18.11 -3.11 -17.22
C HIS A 139 -16.82 -3.89 -17.47
N ASP A 140 -16.82 -5.20 -17.20
CA ASP A 140 -15.66 -6.04 -17.49
C ASP A 140 -15.43 -6.13 -19.02
N ALA A 141 -14.16 -6.07 -19.43
CA ALA A 141 -13.77 -5.99 -20.83
C ALA A 141 -14.04 -7.31 -21.58
N CYS A 142 -14.33 -7.17 -22.86
CA CYS A 142 -14.42 -8.31 -23.79
C CYS A 142 -13.02 -8.77 -24.23
N ALA A 143 -12.94 -10.02 -24.70
CA ALA A 143 -11.72 -10.56 -25.30
C ALA A 143 -11.27 -9.74 -26.52
N ILE A 144 -9.97 -9.48 -26.63
CA ILE A 144 -9.37 -8.81 -27.78
C ILE A 144 -8.94 -9.87 -28.80
N VAL A 145 -9.40 -9.74 -30.04
CA VAL A 145 -9.06 -10.67 -31.12
C VAL A 145 -7.54 -10.72 -31.35
N GLY A 146 -6.96 -11.91 -31.28
CA GLY A 146 -5.54 -12.12 -31.51
C GLY A 146 -4.64 -11.88 -30.29
N VAL A 147 -5.23 -11.70 -29.12
CA VAL A 147 -4.49 -11.68 -27.85
C VAL A 147 -4.85 -12.93 -27.05
N THR A 148 -3.84 -13.61 -26.54
CA THR A 148 -3.97 -14.75 -25.63
C THR A 148 -3.42 -14.40 -24.27
N ILE A 149 -3.96 -15.05 -23.21
CA ILE A 149 -3.45 -14.89 -21.85
C ILE A 149 -2.92 -16.22 -21.37
N GLU A 150 -1.66 -16.21 -20.93
CA GLU A 150 -0.93 -17.34 -20.37
C GLU A 150 -0.76 -17.16 -18.87
N GLU A 151 -0.92 -18.24 -18.08
CA GLU A 151 -0.55 -18.26 -16.67
C GLU A 151 0.88 -18.75 -16.47
N ILE A 152 1.67 -18.00 -15.72
CA ILE A 152 3.02 -18.36 -15.28
C ILE A 152 2.97 -18.71 -13.80
N ARG A 153 3.30 -19.98 -13.47
CA ARG A 153 3.33 -20.49 -12.10
C ARG A 153 4.39 -21.59 -11.98
N GLY A 154 5.09 -21.63 -10.85
CA GLY A 154 6.11 -22.66 -10.57
C GLY A 154 7.35 -22.57 -11.47
N ARG A 155 7.51 -21.47 -12.20
CA ARG A 155 8.66 -21.24 -13.08
C ARG A 155 9.02 -19.75 -13.13
N ASP A 156 10.27 -19.48 -13.48
CA ASP A 156 10.72 -18.13 -13.83
C ASP A 156 10.33 -17.79 -15.28
N ASP A 157 10.21 -16.51 -15.60
CA ASP A 157 9.85 -16.06 -16.94
C ASP A 157 10.55 -14.72 -17.25
N GLU A 158 11.32 -14.70 -18.35
CA GLU A 158 12.10 -13.54 -18.77
C GLU A 158 11.22 -12.33 -19.12
N ALA A 159 9.99 -12.56 -19.60
CA ALA A 159 9.07 -11.49 -19.89
C ALA A 159 8.63 -10.75 -18.61
N LEU A 160 8.40 -11.48 -17.52
CA LEU A 160 8.07 -10.88 -16.22
C LEU A 160 9.23 -10.06 -15.68
N GLU A 161 10.46 -10.53 -15.85
CA GLU A 161 11.66 -9.78 -15.45
C GLU A 161 11.81 -8.49 -16.27
N THR A 162 11.56 -8.56 -17.56
CA THR A 162 11.60 -7.40 -18.47
C THR A 162 10.51 -6.38 -18.06
N PHE A 163 9.29 -6.83 -17.78
CA PHE A 163 8.21 -5.94 -17.36
C PHE A 163 8.44 -5.32 -15.98
N HIS A 164 9.02 -6.07 -15.07
CA HIS A 164 9.42 -5.51 -13.78
C HIS A 164 10.36 -4.31 -13.97
N ARG A 165 11.44 -4.47 -14.75
CA ARG A 165 12.38 -3.37 -15.02
C ARG A 165 11.70 -2.17 -15.67
N ARG A 166 10.79 -2.39 -16.62
CA ARG A 166 10.03 -1.32 -17.28
C ARG A 166 9.05 -0.63 -16.34
N LEU A 167 8.39 -1.39 -15.44
CA LEU A 167 7.54 -0.83 -14.39
C LEU A 167 8.36 0.03 -13.46
N MET A 168 9.53 -0.42 -13.00
CA MET A 168 10.40 0.37 -12.12
C MET A 168 10.88 1.64 -12.82
N THR A 169 11.34 1.55 -14.08
CA THR A 169 11.70 2.73 -14.89
C THR A 169 10.54 3.72 -14.99
N TYR A 170 9.32 3.24 -15.20
CA TYR A 170 8.13 4.08 -15.24
C TYR A 170 7.86 4.75 -13.88
N GLN A 171 8.03 4.02 -12.79
CA GLN A 171 7.77 4.54 -11.44
C GLN A 171 8.84 5.54 -10.95
N THR A 172 10.10 5.39 -11.38
CA THR A 172 11.16 6.35 -11.03
C THR A 172 11.05 7.67 -11.79
N ALA A 173 10.32 7.68 -12.90
CA ALA A 173 10.12 8.89 -13.69
C ALA A 173 9.09 9.86 -13.07
N ALA A 174 9.12 11.13 -13.52
CA ALA A 174 8.10 12.11 -13.17
C ALA A 174 6.69 11.64 -13.60
N PRO A 175 5.66 11.96 -12.86
CA PRO A 175 5.63 12.72 -11.61
C PRO A 175 5.78 11.85 -10.34
N MET A 176 6.00 10.53 -10.46
CA MET A 176 6.00 9.62 -9.31
C MET A 176 7.28 9.70 -8.49
N PHE A 177 8.46 9.75 -9.14
CA PHE A 177 9.77 9.75 -8.49
C PHE A 177 9.92 8.68 -7.40
N TRP A 178 9.36 7.48 -7.66
CA TRP A 178 9.44 6.38 -6.71
C TRP A 178 10.87 5.86 -6.65
N PRO A 179 11.49 5.76 -5.48
CA PRO A 179 12.88 5.34 -5.37
C PRO A 179 13.02 3.85 -5.73
N TYR A 180 13.99 3.57 -6.59
CA TYR A 180 14.38 2.21 -6.96
C TYR A 180 15.88 2.20 -7.22
N THR A 181 16.62 1.55 -6.34
CA THR A 181 18.09 1.53 -6.39
C THR A 181 18.61 0.18 -6.87
N GLY A 182 19.87 0.13 -7.32
CA GLY A 182 20.51 -1.13 -7.74
C GLY A 182 20.60 -2.13 -6.60
N GLU A 183 20.78 -1.67 -5.36
CA GLU A 183 20.88 -2.50 -4.17
C GLU A 183 19.53 -3.18 -3.87
N SER A 184 18.44 -2.43 -3.96
CA SER A 184 17.09 -2.98 -3.73
C SER A 184 16.61 -3.87 -4.88
N ASP A 185 17.05 -3.63 -6.13
CA ASP A 185 16.69 -4.39 -7.32
C ASP A 185 16.97 -5.89 -7.16
N ALA A 186 18.18 -6.24 -6.76
CA ALA A 186 18.58 -7.64 -6.60
C ALA A 186 17.68 -8.36 -5.57
N ARG A 187 17.33 -7.67 -4.48
CA ARG A 187 16.47 -8.23 -3.43
C ARG A 187 15.04 -8.42 -3.92
N VAL A 188 14.47 -7.43 -4.62
CA VAL A 188 13.12 -7.53 -5.17
C VAL A 188 13.01 -8.68 -6.17
N ARG A 189 13.99 -8.80 -7.09
CA ARG A 189 14.03 -9.89 -8.05
C ARG A 189 14.08 -11.25 -7.37
N SER A 190 14.89 -11.39 -6.30
CA SER A 190 14.94 -12.62 -5.52
C SER A 190 13.55 -12.96 -4.94
N VAL A 191 12.91 -12.01 -4.24
CA VAL A 191 11.59 -12.22 -3.63
C VAL A 191 10.53 -12.59 -4.68
N ARG A 192 10.52 -11.93 -5.84
CA ARG A 192 9.61 -12.24 -6.95
C ARG A 192 9.82 -13.64 -7.48
N ARG A 193 11.09 -13.99 -7.75
CA ARG A 193 11.47 -15.29 -8.24
C ARG A 193 11.07 -16.40 -7.25
N ASP A 194 11.37 -16.21 -5.97
CA ASP A 194 11.02 -17.18 -4.92
C ASP A 194 9.51 -17.37 -4.82
N ALA A 195 8.72 -16.30 -4.93
CA ALA A 195 7.27 -16.36 -4.93
C ALA A 195 6.74 -17.17 -6.13
N LEU A 196 7.31 -16.96 -7.35
CA LEU A 196 6.91 -17.69 -8.54
C LEU A 196 7.33 -19.16 -8.47
N LEU A 197 8.59 -19.47 -8.11
CA LEU A 197 9.12 -20.84 -8.05
C LEU A 197 8.44 -21.69 -6.97
N SER A 198 8.10 -21.11 -5.83
CA SER A 198 7.34 -21.81 -4.78
C SER A 198 5.88 -22.11 -5.18
N GLY A 199 5.38 -21.49 -6.26
CA GLY A 199 3.99 -21.57 -6.68
C GLY A 199 3.01 -20.83 -5.76
N GLN A 200 3.49 -20.10 -4.75
CA GLN A 200 2.67 -19.20 -3.94
C GLN A 200 2.27 -17.95 -4.74
N GLY A 201 3.20 -17.42 -5.54
CA GLY A 201 2.92 -16.39 -6.52
C GLY A 201 2.64 -16.99 -7.90
N PHE A 202 1.95 -16.21 -8.74
CA PHE A 202 1.71 -16.53 -10.15
C PHE A 202 1.43 -15.24 -10.92
N ALA A 203 1.58 -15.31 -12.25
CA ALA A 203 1.31 -14.17 -13.10
C ALA A 203 0.42 -14.55 -14.28
N TYR A 204 -0.27 -13.56 -14.83
CA TYR A 204 -0.90 -13.64 -16.14
C TYR A 204 -0.17 -12.73 -17.11
N VAL A 205 0.12 -13.26 -18.30
CA VAL A 205 0.83 -12.55 -19.35
C VAL A 205 -0.02 -12.53 -20.61
N ALA A 206 -0.28 -11.34 -21.16
CA ALA A 206 -0.97 -11.18 -22.43
C ALA A 206 0.04 -11.21 -23.57
N ARG A 207 -0.23 -12.03 -24.62
CA ARG A 207 0.61 -12.16 -25.83
C ARG A 207 -0.21 -11.90 -27.08
N SER A 208 0.42 -11.23 -28.06
CA SER A 208 -0.12 -11.10 -29.42
C SER A 208 -0.02 -12.43 -30.18
N ARG A 209 -0.67 -12.54 -31.35
CA ARG A 209 -0.51 -13.68 -32.26
C ARG A 209 0.95 -13.93 -32.68
N GLY A 210 1.75 -12.87 -32.73
CA GLY A 210 3.18 -12.96 -33.05
C GLY A 210 4.05 -13.36 -31.85
N GLY A 211 3.47 -13.64 -30.67
CA GLY A 211 4.21 -14.00 -29.46
C GLY A 211 4.76 -12.80 -28.68
N GLU A 212 4.54 -11.58 -29.14
CA GLU A 212 4.94 -10.36 -28.43
C GLU A 212 4.18 -10.26 -27.11
N VAL A 213 4.88 -9.92 -26.04
CA VAL A 213 4.29 -9.73 -24.72
C VAL A 213 3.77 -8.31 -24.58
N LEU A 214 2.47 -8.18 -24.32
CA LEU A 214 1.74 -6.91 -24.32
C LEU A 214 1.54 -6.34 -22.91
N GLY A 215 1.52 -7.19 -21.89
CA GLY A 215 1.33 -6.81 -20.51
C GLY A 215 1.33 -7.99 -19.57
N SER A 216 1.43 -7.71 -18.26
CA SER A 216 1.40 -8.72 -17.19
C SER A 216 0.75 -8.22 -15.93
N LEU A 217 0.24 -9.17 -15.13
CA LEU A 217 -0.20 -8.98 -13.75
C LEU A 217 0.46 -10.06 -12.88
N LEU A 218 1.12 -9.67 -11.79
CA LEU A 218 1.76 -10.58 -10.83
C LEU A 218 0.98 -10.57 -9.51
N PHE A 219 0.61 -11.75 -9.05
CA PHE A 219 -0.13 -11.97 -7.81
C PHE A 219 0.71 -12.73 -6.80
N VAL A 220 0.62 -12.32 -5.54
CA VAL A 220 1.29 -12.96 -4.38
C VAL A 220 0.32 -13.05 -3.19
N PRO A 221 0.64 -13.83 -2.15
CA PRO A 221 -0.13 -13.79 -0.89
C PRO A 221 -0.24 -12.38 -0.32
N SER A 222 -1.27 -12.12 0.49
CA SER A 222 -1.61 -10.78 1.01
C SER A 222 -0.68 -10.28 2.12
N VAL A 223 0.65 -10.41 1.93
CA VAL A 223 1.69 -10.10 2.92
C VAL A 223 1.98 -8.60 3.09
N PHE A 224 1.50 -7.77 2.14
CA PHE A 224 1.76 -6.33 2.14
C PHE A 224 0.61 -5.50 2.75
N LEU A 225 -0.41 -6.15 3.25
CA LEU A 225 -1.59 -5.50 3.81
C LEU A 225 -1.49 -5.36 5.33
N SER A 226 -2.14 -4.32 5.86
CA SER A 226 -2.39 -4.24 7.29
C SER A 226 -3.04 -5.53 7.80
N PRO A 227 -2.61 -6.07 8.95
CA PRO A 227 -3.24 -7.26 9.55
C PRO A 227 -4.75 -7.17 9.71
N LEU A 228 -5.28 -5.95 9.84
CA LEU A 228 -6.71 -5.70 9.96
C LEU A 228 -7.46 -5.83 8.62
N LEU A 229 -6.75 -5.66 7.48
CA LEU A 229 -7.35 -5.71 6.15
C LEU A 229 -7.28 -7.12 5.51
N VAL A 230 -6.43 -8.00 6.03
CA VAL A 230 -6.26 -9.36 5.48
C VAL A 230 -7.47 -10.22 5.79
N CYS A 231 -7.97 -10.95 4.79
CA CYS A 231 -8.92 -12.04 4.98
C CYS A 231 -8.44 -13.33 4.27
N GLU A 232 -9.01 -14.49 4.64
CA GLU A 232 -8.55 -15.79 4.18
C GLU A 232 -8.62 -16.01 2.67
N LYS A 233 -9.60 -15.38 2.02
CA LYS A 233 -9.86 -15.52 0.59
C LYS A 233 -9.43 -14.28 -0.20
N MET A 234 -8.30 -13.70 0.17
CA MET A 234 -7.74 -12.51 -0.45
C MET A 234 -6.38 -12.79 -1.09
N ILE A 235 -6.15 -12.22 -2.27
CA ILE A 235 -4.86 -12.21 -2.95
C ILE A 235 -4.39 -10.75 -3.12
N TYR A 236 -3.10 -10.57 -3.25
CA TYR A 236 -2.50 -9.26 -3.50
C TYR A 236 -1.97 -9.18 -4.93
N LEU A 237 -2.40 -8.20 -5.71
CA LEU A 237 -1.86 -7.84 -7.00
C LEU A 237 -0.65 -6.93 -6.77
N TRP A 238 0.55 -7.51 -6.91
CA TRP A 238 1.80 -6.82 -6.61
C TRP A 238 2.26 -5.93 -7.75
N GLU A 239 2.23 -6.45 -8.98
CA GLU A 239 2.67 -5.72 -10.16
C GLU A 239 1.63 -5.81 -11.28
N GLY A 240 1.43 -4.69 -11.96
CA GLY A 240 0.61 -4.63 -13.16
C GLY A 240 1.24 -3.67 -14.17
N PHE A 241 1.53 -4.16 -15.37
CA PHE A 241 2.13 -3.36 -16.42
C PHE A 241 1.57 -3.72 -17.79
N VAL A 242 1.38 -2.71 -18.63
CA VAL A 242 1.04 -2.85 -20.06
C VAL A 242 2.04 -2.02 -20.84
N GLU A 243 2.59 -2.62 -21.91
CA GLU A 243 3.50 -1.97 -22.84
C GLU A 243 2.95 -0.64 -23.33
N GLU A 244 3.81 0.35 -23.48
CA GLU A 244 3.41 1.71 -23.77
C GLU A 244 2.61 1.81 -25.08
N GLY A 245 3.06 1.13 -26.13
CA GLY A 245 2.37 1.09 -27.43
C GLY A 245 1.00 0.38 -27.40
N HIS A 246 0.71 -0.36 -26.35
CA HIS A 246 -0.53 -1.14 -26.17
C HIS A 246 -1.43 -0.60 -25.05
N ARG A 247 -1.08 0.53 -24.45
CA ARG A 247 -1.94 1.22 -23.48
C ARG A 247 -3.18 1.79 -24.17
N ALA A 248 -4.26 1.92 -23.40
CA ALA A 248 -5.58 2.37 -23.88
C ALA A 248 -6.22 1.47 -24.99
N SER A 249 -5.60 0.36 -25.36
CA SER A 249 -6.15 -0.62 -26.31
C SER A 249 -7.06 -1.69 -25.69
N GLY A 250 -7.28 -1.64 -24.36
CA GLY A 250 -8.09 -2.62 -23.64
C GLY A 250 -7.29 -3.80 -23.05
N VAL A 251 -5.99 -3.97 -23.38
CA VAL A 251 -5.16 -5.10 -22.90
C VAL A 251 -5.14 -5.21 -21.38
N GLY A 252 -4.94 -4.09 -20.66
CA GLY A 252 -4.94 -4.09 -19.21
C GLY A 252 -6.29 -4.51 -18.61
N SER A 253 -7.40 -4.10 -19.21
CA SER A 253 -8.74 -4.50 -18.80
C SER A 253 -8.96 -5.99 -19.03
N MET A 254 -8.64 -6.49 -20.23
CA MET A 254 -8.78 -7.91 -20.58
C MET A 254 -7.91 -8.80 -19.66
N LEU A 255 -6.66 -8.42 -19.36
CA LEU A 255 -5.80 -9.11 -18.41
C LEU A 255 -6.44 -9.20 -17.02
N LEU A 256 -6.93 -8.06 -16.52
CA LEU A 256 -7.54 -7.99 -15.19
C LEU A 256 -8.81 -8.82 -15.11
N ASP A 257 -9.68 -8.74 -16.10
CA ASP A 257 -10.95 -9.49 -16.11
C ASP A 257 -10.70 -11.00 -16.20
N HIS A 258 -9.74 -11.42 -17.03
CA HIS A 258 -9.29 -12.82 -17.06
C HIS A 258 -8.76 -13.25 -15.69
N ALA A 259 -7.89 -12.46 -15.08
CA ALA A 259 -7.33 -12.75 -13.76
C ALA A 259 -8.42 -12.87 -12.70
N MET A 260 -9.37 -11.92 -12.65
CA MET A 260 -10.47 -11.94 -11.68
C MET A 260 -11.35 -13.20 -11.84
N ALA A 261 -11.66 -13.59 -13.06
CA ALA A 261 -12.41 -14.82 -13.33
C ALA A 261 -11.67 -16.06 -12.79
N ARG A 262 -10.38 -16.18 -13.09
CA ARG A 262 -9.54 -17.29 -12.61
C ARG A 262 -9.37 -17.31 -11.09
N LEU A 263 -9.24 -16.15 -10.45
CA LEU A 263 -9.19 -16.03 -9.00
C LEU A 263 -10.50 -16.50 -8.36
N LYS A 264 -11.64 -16.08 -8.91
CA LYS A 264 -12.96 -16.53 -8.46
C LYS A 264 -13.11 -18.06 -8.57
N ASP A 265 -12.68 -18.65 -9.70
CA ASP A 265 -12.72 -20.11 -9.90
C ASP A 265 -11.87 -20.85 -8.86
N ARG A 266 -10.86 -20.22 -8.29
CA ARG A 266 -10.01 -20.72 -7.18
C ARG A 266 -10.57 -20.45 -5.79
N GLY A 267 -11.77 -19.88 -5.70
CA GLY A 267 -12.39 -19.54 -4.42
C GLY A 267 -11.82 -18.29 -3.75
N ILE A 268 -10.98 -17.50 -4.44
CA ILE A 268 -10.53 -16.18 -3.98
C ILE A 268 -11.67 -15.19 -4.19
N GLU A 269 -12.04 -14.48 -3.13
CA GLU A 269 -13.17 -13.56 -3.14
C GLU A 269 -12.75 -12.10 -3.31
N TRP A 270 -11.53 -11.76 -2.89
CA TRP A 270 -11.02 -10.39 -2.87
C TRP A 270 -9.64 -10.28 -3.50
N CYS A 271 -9.43 -9.18 -4.21
CA CYS A 271 -8.12 -8.77 -4.71
C CYS A 271 -7.78 -7.38 -4.15
N ALA A 272 -6.59 -7.25 -3.57
CA ALA A 272 -6.06 -6.00 -3.05
C ALA A 272 -4.83 -5.56 -3.85
N LEU A 273 -4.55 -4.27 -3.86
CA LEU A 273 -3.33 -3.69 -4.42
C LEU A 273 -2.98 -2.37 -3.73
N HIS A 274 -1.75 -1.92 -3.95
CA HIS A 274 -1.37 -0.54 -3.67
C HIS A 274 -1.00 0.20 -4.96
N PHE A 275 -1.27 1.48 -4.99
CA PHE A 275 -0.74 2.37 -6.03
C PHE A 275 -0.30 3.70 -5.41
N VAL A 276 0.73 4.29 -6.02
CA VAL A 276 1.27 5.60 -5.61
C VAL A 276 0.28 6.68 -5.97
N SER A 277 -0.02 7.59 -5.04
CA SER A 277 -0.96 8.70 -5.29
C SER A 277 -0.53 9.60 -6.45
N GLY A 278 0.78 9.75 -6.65
CA GLY A 278 1.36 10.48 -7.78
C GLY A 278 1.33 9.74 -9.12
N ASN A 279 0.74 8.53 -9.20
CA ASN A 279 0.59 7.78 -10.46
C ASN A 279 -0.74 8.12 -11.15
N PRO A 280 -0.77 9.03 -12.13
CA PRO A 280 -2.01 9.46 -12.76
C PRO A 280 -2.71 8.31 -13.51
N ARG A 281 -1.94 7.38 -14.09
CA ARG A 281 -2.51 6.22 -14.81
C ARG A 281 -3.12 5.20 -13.85
N GLY A 282 -2.40 4.83 -12.78
CA GLY A 282 -2.92 3.93 -11.75
C GLY A 282 -4.11 4.53 -11.02
N GLY A 283 -4.04 5.82 -10.68
CA GLY A 283 -5.11 6.56 -10.01
C GLY A 283 -6.42 6.62 -10.80
N HIS A 284 -6.38 6.53 -12.13
CA HIS A 284 -7.57 6.43 -12.98
C HIS A 284 -7.96 4.98 -13.28
N PHE A 285 -7.00 4.13 -13.60
CA PHE A 285 -7.26 2.76 -14.03
C PHE A 285 -7.88 1.91 -12.91
N TRP A 286 -7.25 1.84 -11.75
CA TRP A 286 -7.70 0.94 -10.69
C TRP A 286 -9.12 1.26 -10.18
N PRO A 287 -9.48 2.52 -9.87
CA PRO A 287 -10.85 2.85 -9.51
C PRO A 287 -11.86 2.55 -10.62
N SER A 288 -11.52 2.80 -11.90
CA SER A 288 -12.40 2.46 -13.03
C SER A 288 -12.63 0.95 -13.18
N LYS A 289 -11.79 0.13 -12.55
CA LYS A 289 -11.88 -1.33 -12.49
C LYS A 289 -12.48 -1.85 -11.18
N GLY A 290 -13.12 -0.99 -10.41
CA GLY A 290 -13.84 -1.34 -9.19
C GLY A 290 -12.95 -1.56 -7.96
N PHE A 291 -11.68 -1.16 -8.01
CA PHE A 291 -10.84 -1.09 -6.82
C PHE A 291 -11.23 0.13 -5.99
N ASN A 292 -11.75 -0.10 -4.80
CA ASN A 292 -12.17 0.94 -3.88
C ASN A 292 -11.10 1.15 -2.81
N PRO A 293 -10.68 2.40 -2.54
CA PRO A 293 -9.75 2.70 -1.45
C PRO A 293 -10.27 2.21 -0.10
N VAL A 294 -9.38 1.59 0.67
CA VAL A 294 -9.64 1.13 2.04
C VAL A 294 -8.65 1.73 3.04
N GLU A 295 -7.45 2.09 2.57
CA GLU A 295 -6.43 2.71 3.38
C GLU A 295 -5.66 3.75 2.55
N TYR A 296 -5.30 4.86 3.17
CA TYR A 296 -4.32 5.81 2.66
C TYR A 296 -3.09 5.79 3.54
N VAL A 297 -1.91 5.74 2.94
CA VAL A 297 -0.68 6.11 3.63
C VAL A 297 -0.46 7.61 3.39
N LEU A 298 -0.53 8.36 4.47
CA LEU A 298 -0.23 9.77 4.49
C LEU A 298 1.24 9.98 4.86
N HIS A 299 1.85 11.03 4.32
CA HIS A 299 3.26 11.31 4.43
C HIS A 299 3.50 12.79 4.70
N ARG A 300 4.42 13.08 5.62
CA ARG A 300 4.93 14.42 5.91
C ARG A 300 6.45 14.38 5.98
N HIS A 301 7.09 15.33 5.31
CA HIS A 301 8.52 15.62 5.46
C HIS A 301 8.68 16.87 6.33
N VAL A 302 9.33 16.73 7.47
CA VAL A 302 9.73 17.83 8.34
C VAL A 302 11.10 18.29 7.87
N ASP A 303 11.28 19.60 7.70
CA ASP A 303 12.56 20.17 7.28
C ASP A 303 13.66 19.89 8.33
N GLU A 304 14.71 19.19 7.92
CA GLU A 304 15.82 18.76 8.80
C GLU A 304 16.52 19.94 9.48
N ARG A 305 16.42 21.14 8.91
CA ARG A 305 16.98 22.35 9.51
C ARG A 305 16.36 22.69 10.87
N VAL A 306 15.20 22.16 11.19
CA VAL A 306 14.59 22.29 12.53
C VAL A 306 15.50 21.73 13.62
N ALA A 307 16.34 20.73 13.31
CA ALA A 307 17.32 20.17 14.23
C ALA A 307 18.49 21.14 14.54
N TRP A 308 18.73 22.11 13.65
CA TRP A 308 19.77 23.14 13.80
C TRP A 308 19.18 24.46 14.36
N ALA A 309 17.90 24.66 14.23
CA ALA A 309 17.20 25.76 14.87
C ALA A 309 17.34 25.56 16.39
N ARG A 310 18.35 26.21 16.96
CA ARG A 310 18.46 26.35 18.42
C ARG A 310 17.18 27.05 18.85
N GLY A 311 16.31 26.34 19.55
CA GLY A 311 15.02 26.83 19.90
C GLY A 311 15.15 28.23 20.49
N PHE A 312 14.21 29.10 20.14
CA PHE A 312 13.94 30.25 20.95
C PHE A 312 13.39 29.70 22.28
N ALA A 313 14.32 29.11 23.07
CA ALA A 313 14.02 28.70 24.42
C ALA A 313 13.76 29.97 25.19
N SER A 314 12.49 30.25 25.42
CA SER A 314 12.03 31.21 26.43
C SER A 314 12.34 30.69 27.81
#